data_e2fa97c72f716755c3063bb41ff6023d
#
_entry.id   e2fa97c72f716755c3063bb41ff6023d
#
_cell.length_a   1.000
_cell.length_b   1.000
_cell.length_c   1.000
_cell.angle_alpha   90.00
_cell.angle_beta   90.00
_cell.angle_gamma   90.00
#
_symmetry.space_group_name_H-M   'P 1'
#
loop_
_entity.id
_entity.type
_entity.pdbx_description
1 polymer ?
#
loop_
_entity_poly.entity_id
_entity_poly.type
_entity_poly.pdbx_seq_one_letter_code
_entity_poly.pdbx_strand_id
1 'polypeptide(L)'
;AASDVYKRQVVVDVTHSLQQPNQSCGVTGGQPQLIETIAKAGIAVGADGIFIETHPDPKNAKSDGANMLRLDLLEGLLEKLVRIRKAL
;
A
#
# COMPACT_ATOMS: atom_id res chain seq x y z
N ALA A 1 -0.35 29.99 3.18
CA ALA A 1 1.11 29.85 3.25
C ALA A 1 1.69 29.54 1.88
N ALA A 2 2.97 29.89 1.68
CA ALA A 2 3.63 29.62 0.41
C ALA A 2 3.57 28.11 0.06
N SER A 3 3.61 27.26 1.06
CA SER A 3 3.52 25.81 0.85
C SER A 3 2.18 25.39 0.22
N ASP A 4 1.14 26.16 0.40
CA ASP A 4 -0.17 25.81 -0.17
C ASP A 4 -0.18 26.00 -1.69
N VAL A 5 0.59 26.96 -2.18
CA VAL A 5 0.69 27.24 -3.63
C VAL A 5 1.46 26.13 -4.34
N TYR A 6 2.47 25.57 -3.68
CA TYR A 6 3.35 24.57 -4.28
C TYR A 6 3.09 23.17 -3.74
N LYS A 7 2.09 23.01 -2.89
CA LYS A 7 1.78 21.70 -2.31
C LYS A 7 1.46 20.72 -3.42
N ARG A 8 2.13 19.60 -3.39
CA ARG A 8 1.86 18.46 -4.25
C ARG A 8 1.32 17.32 -3.40
N GLN A 9 0.38 16.58 -3.96
CA GLN A 9 -0.10 15.40 -3.30
C GLN A 9 0.98 14.31 -3.35
N VAL A 10 1.11 13.59 -2.25
CA VAL A 10 2.03 12.47 -2.13
C VAL A 10 1.23 11.20 -1.94
N VAL A 11 1.41 10.26 -2.85
CA VAL A 11 0.76 8.96 -2.78
C VAL A 11 1.83 7.91 -2.53
N VAL A 12 1.65 7.13 -1.47
CA VAL A 12 2.57 6.05 -1.14
C VAL A 12 2.09 4.76 -1.80
N ASP A 13 2.95 4.16 -2.61
CA ASP A 13 2.66 2.88 -3.24
C ASP A 13 3.07 1.76 -2.29
N VAL A 14 2.09 1.13 -1.66
CA VAL A 14 2.33 0.07 -0.68
C VAL A 14 2.31 -1.31 -1.31
N THR A 15 2.14 -1.38 -2.64
CA THR A 15 2.23 -2.63 -3.38
C THR A 15 3.65 -2.82 -3.91
N HIS A 16 4.10 -1.90 -4.74
CA HIS A 16 5.36 -2.03 -5.44
C HIS A 16 6.57 -1.73 -4.56
N SER A 17 6.43 -0.93 -3.51
CA SER A 17 7.51 -0.66 -2.58
C SER A 17 7.96 -1.91 -1.81
N LEU A 18 7.13 -2.97 -1.80
CA LEU A 18 7.44 -4.22 -1.13
C LEU A 18 7.91 -5.31 -2.10
N GLN A 19 8.13 -4.97 -3.36
CA GLN A 19 8.58 -5.95 -4.35
C GLN A 19 9.98 -6.48 -4.01
N GLN A 20 10.15 -7.78 -4.26
CA GLN A 20 11.42 -8.46 -4.12
C GLN A 20 11.77 -9.06 -5.49
N PRO A 21 12.51 -8.34 -6.34
CA PRO A 21 12.88 -8.82 -7.67
C PRO A 21 13.86 -9.98 -7.59
N ASN A 22 14.04 -10.69 -8.73
CA ASN A 22 15.01 -11.75 -8.88
C ASN A 22 14.75 -12.98 -8.00
N GLN A 23 13.48 -13.27 -7.75
CA GLN A 23 13.11 -14.47 -7.03
C GLN A 23 13.29 -15.72 -7.90
N SER A 24 13.62 -16.85 -7.26
CA SER A 24 13.92 -18.10 -7.94
C SER A 24 12.75 -18.66 -8.77
N CYS A 25 11.54 -18.27 -8.43
CA CYS A 25 10.33 -18.70 -9.16
C CYS A 25 10.07 -17.91 -10.44
N GLY A 26 10.92 -16.94 -10.77
CA GLY A 26 10.79 -16.14 -11.98
C GLY A 26 9.75 -15.05 -11.93
N VAL A 27 9.12 -14.82 -10.78
CA VAL A 27 8.16 -13.74 -10.56
C VAL A 27 8.70 -12.80 -9.51
N THR A 28 8.17 -11.58 -9.49
CA THR A 28 8.52 -10.63 -8.44
C THR A 28 7.95 -11.11 -7.12
N GLY A 29 8.82 -11.28 -6.14
CA GLY A 29 8.39 -11.62 -4.78
C GLY A 29 7.87 -10.41 -4.05
N GLY A 30 7.31 -10.61 -2.86
CA GLY A 30 6.80 -9.54 -2.05
C GLY A 30 6.52 -10.01 -0.63
N GLN A 31 6.12 -9.07 0.21
CA GLN A 31 5.76 -9.33 1.61
C GLN A 31 4.42 -8.66 1.91
N PRO A 32 3.31 -9.26 1.44
CA PRO A 32 1.99 -8.65 1.61
C PRO A 32 1.61 -8.42 3.08
N GLN A 33 2.18 -9.19 3.99
CA GLN A 33 1.95 -9.00 5.41
C GLN A 33 2.47 -7.65 5.93
N LEU A 34 3.36 -6.98 5.18
CA LEU A 34 3.88 -5.66 5.55
C LEU A 34 3.07 -4.51 4.98
N ILE A 35 2.07 -4.78 4.15
CA ILE A 35 1.25 -3.75 3.51
C ILE A 35 0.62 -2.83 4.55
N GLU A 36 0.02 -3.40 5.58
CA GLU A 36 -0.61 -2.61 6.62
C GLU A 36 0.40 -1.72 7.34
N THR A 37 1.56 -2.27 7.69
CA THR A 37 2.62 -1.52 8.38
C THR A 37 3.08 -0.32 7.57
N ILE A 38 3.37 -0.52 6.29
CA ILE A 38 3.85 0.55 5.42
C ILE A 38 2.74 1.57 5.15
N ALA A 39 1.50 1.11 4.96
CA ALA A 39 0.38 2.01 4.77
C ALA A 39 0.15 2.91 5.99
N LYS A 40 0.19 2.34 7.18
CA LYS A 40 0.05 3.11 8.42
C LYS A 40 1.17 4.14 8.56
N ALA A 41 2.41 3.74 8.29
CA ALA A 41 3.54 4.66 8.34
C ALA A 41 3.37 5.80 7.33
N GLY A 42 2.95 5.48 6.11
CA GLY A 42 2.72 6.48 5.08
C GLY A 42 1.69 7.53 5.48
N ILE A 43 0.56 7.09 6.03
CA ILE A 43 -0.46 8.02 6.51
C ILE A 43 0.06 8.83 7.70
N ALA A 44 0.77 8.20 8.63
CA ALA A 44 1.27 8.86 9.83
C ALA A 44 2.27 9.99 9.50
N VAL A 45 3.07 9.83 8.46
CA VAL A 45 4.00 10.89 8.04
C VAL A 45 3.34 11.96 7.17
N GLY A 46 2.05 11.83 6.89
CA GLY A 46 1.28 12.87 6.20
C GLY A 46 1.06 12.66 4.72
N ALA A 47 1.20 11.43 4.22
CA ALA A 47 0.86 11.16 2.82
C ALA A 47 -0.61 11.48 2.56
N ASP A 48 -0.90 11.96 1.36
CA ASP A 48 -2.26 12.33 0.98
C ASP A 48 -3.09 11.13 0.52
N GLY A 49 -2.43 10.07 0.05
CA GLY A 49 -3.12 8.89 -0.41
C GLY A 49 -2.23 7.66 -0.42
N ILE A 50 -2.85 6.54 -0.73
CA ILE A 50 -2.22 5.22 -0.76
C ILE A 50 -2.58 4.58 -2.09
N PHE A 51 -1.59 3.97 -2.74
CA PHE A 51 -1.80 3.11 -3.90
C PHE A 51 -1.68 1.67 -3.44
N ILE A 52 -2.75 0.89 -3.60
CA ILE A 52 -2.79 -0.52 -3.20
C ILE A 52 -3.41 -1.32 -4.34
N GLU A 53 -2.74 -2.38 -4.76
CA GLU A 53 -3.35 -3.35 -5.66
C GLU A 53 -4.01 -4.45 -4.84
N THR A 54 -5.23 -4.82 -5.24
CA THR A 54 -6.02 -5.83 -4.54
C THR A 54 -6.49 -6.91 -5.52
N HIS A 55 -6.79 -8.08 -4.96
CA HIS A 55 -7.34 -9.19 -5.72
C HIS A 55 -8.10 -10.11 -4.77
N PRO A 56 -9.25 -10.68 -5.18
CA PRO A 56 -9.97 -11.63 -4.32
C PRO A 56 -9.14 -12.85 -3.95
N ASP A 57 -8.26 -13.27 -4.84
CA ASP A 57 -7.34 -14.38 -4.61
C ASP A 57 -5.98 -14.05 -5.24
N PRO A 58 -5.08 -13.36 -4.49
CA PRO A 58 -3.80 -12.92 -5.04
C PRO A 58 -2.94 -14.02 -5.64
N LYS A 59 -3.07 -15.25 -5.15
CA LYS A 59 -2.30 -16.38 -5.68
C LYS A 59 -2.60 -16.63 -7.15
N ASN A 60 -3.78 -16.29 -7.61
CA ASN A 60 -4.23 -16.49 -8.97
C ASN A 60 -4.23 -15.22 -9.81
N ALA A 61 -3.68 -14.13 -9.29
CA ALA A 61 -3.52 -12.91 -10.03
C ALA A 61 -2.53 -13.11 -11.20
N LYS A 62 -2.79 -12.42 -12.30
CA LYS A 62 -1.95 -12.56 -13.51
C LYS A 62 -0.56 -11.92 -13.35
N SER A 63 -0.43 -10.94 -12.47
CA SER A 63 0.84 -10.27 -12.21
C SER A 63 0.85 -9.73 -10.79
N ASP A 64 2.04 -9.57 -10.22
CA ASP A 64 2.27 -8.97 -8.92
C ASP A 64 1.44 -9.55 -7.77
N GLY A 65 0.94 -10.80 -7.92
CA GLY A 65 0.11 -11.42 -6.89
C GLY A 65 0.78 -11.47 -5.53
N ALA A 66 2.12 -11.63 -5.49
CA ALA A 66 2.86 -11.67 -4.24
C ALA A 66 2.82 -10.36 -3.45
N ASN A 67 2.45 -9.26 -4.11
CA ASN A 67 2.41 -7.93 -3.50
C ASN A 67 0.99 -7.41 -3.31
N MET A 68 -0.02 -8.17 -3.76
CA MET A 68 -1.40 -7.72 -3.67
C MET A 68 -2.01 -8.01 -2.32
N LEU A 69 -2.85 -7.08 -1.86
CA LEU A 69 -3.66 -7.29 -0.68
C LEU A 69 -4.89 -8.10 -1.06
N ARG A 70 -5.25 -9.07 -0.23
CA ARG A 70 -6.53 -9.75 -0.41
C ARG A 70 -7.66 -8.74 -0.26
N LEU A 71 -8.62 -8.79 -1.19
CA LEU A 71 -9.70 -7.81 -1.24
C LEU A 71 -10.54 -7.80 0.05
N ASP A 72 -10.72 -8.96 0.68
CA ASP A 72 -11.50 -9.06 1.93
C ASP A 72 -10.80 -8.39 3.12
N LEU A 73 -9.52 -8.07 3.02
CA LEU A 73 -8.79 -7.37 4.07
C LEU A 73 -8.78 -5.85 3.90
N LEU A 74 -9.19 -5.36 2.74
CA LEU A 74 -9.09 -3.95 2.40
C LEU A 74 -9.92 -3.06 3.32
N GLU A 75 -11.15 -3.45 3.61
CA GLU A 75 -12.05 -2.63 4.44
C GLU A 75 -11.46 -2.37 5.82
N GLY A 76 -10.98 -3.43 6.49
CA GLY A 76 -10.36 -3.27 7.80
C GLY A 76 -9.12 -2.39 7.78
N LEU A 77 -8.31 -2.51 6.72
CA LEU A 77 -7.14 -1.66 6.58
C LEU A 77 -7.55 -0.19 6.41
N LEU A 78 -8.52 0.08 5.54
CA LEU A 78 -8.96 1.45 5.30
C LEU A 78 -9.51 2.10 6.57
N GLU A 79 -10.24 1.34 7.39
CA GLU A 79 -10.74 1.84 8.67
C GLU A 79 -9.60 2.26 9.59
N LYS A 80 -8.54 1.48 9.66
CA LYS A 80 -7.36 1.80 10.47
C LYS A 80 -6.66 3.06 9.96
N LEU A 81 -6.52 3.19 8.64
CA LEU A 81 -5.87 4.35 8.04
C LEU A 81 -6.66 5.63 8.30
N VAL A 82 -7.99 5.56 8.24
CA VAL A 82 -8.84 6.71 8.54
C VAL A 82 -8.68 7.15 10.00
N ARG A 83 -8.58 6.20 10.93
CA ARG A 83 -8.36 6.53 12.34
C ARG A 83 -7.03 7.26 12.54
N ILE A 84 -5.98 6.80 11.87
CA ILE A 84 -4.69 7.46 11.96
C ILE A 84 -4.78 8.87 11.39
N ARG A 85 -5.40 9.03 10.23
CA ARG A 85 -5.56 10.34 9.59
C ARG A 85 -6.29 11.32 10.50
N LYS A 86 -7.33 10.86 11.18
CA LYS A 86 -8.10 11.71 12.08
C LYS A 86 -7.30 12.11 13.32
N ALA A 87 -6.29 11.34 13.69
CA ALA A 87 -5.44 11.66 14.84
C ALA A 87 -4.37 12.71 14.52
N LEU A 88 -4.16 13.02 13.25
CA LEU A 88 -3.14 13.98 12.83
C LEU A 88 -3.62 15.47 12.91
#